data_6305df6ee267a06920a72ffb2e713515
#
_entry.id   6305df6ee267a06920a72ffb2e713515
#
_cell.length_a   1.000
_cell.length_b   1.000
_cell.length_c   1.000
_cell.angle_alpha   90.00
_cell.angle_beta   90.00
_cell.angle_gamma   90.00
#
_symmetry.space_group_name_H-M   'P 1'
#
loop_
_entity.id
_entity.type
_entity.pdbx_description
1 polymer ?
#
loop_
_entity_poly.entity_id
_entity_poly.type
_entity_poly.pdbx_seq_one_letter_code
_entity_poly.pdbx_strand_id
1 'polypeptide(L)'
;MTRLCGIIIAAVLAAGSAHAVELDPKAVVYTLPENIKWVVNERAGNAQAVIAGDPTKPGLYVVLTKWLAGNHFSRPHFHPNDRFITVIKGTWWVGSGANFDPANSTVPLPAGSIVTHYGKQVHYDGAKDEDAVLLIVGDGPATSTPFVAGMELPKK
;
A
#
# COMPACT_ATOMS: atom_id res chain seq x y z
N MET A 1 46.00 -17.75 -53.87
CA MET A 1 45.16 -16.63 -53.45
C MET A 1 43.69 -17.12 -53.42
N THR A 2 43.21 -17.62 -52.27
CA THR A 2 41.87 -18.22 -52.12
C THR A 2 40.98 -17.21 -51.39
N ARG A 3 39.97 -16.70 -52.08
CA ARG A 3 39.00 -15.76 -51.49
C ARG A 3 37.91 -16.55 -50.78
N LEU A 4 37.82 -16.42 -49.45
CA LEU A 4 36.66 -16.91 -48.65
C LEU A 4 35.51 -15.93 -48.84
N CYS A 5 34.40 -16.41 -49.40
CA CYS A 5 33.12 -15.71 -49.44
C CYS A 5 32.37 -16.01 -48.15
N GLY A 6 32.26 -15.02 -47.24
CA GLY A 6 31.46 -15.15 -46.02
C GLY A 6 29.99 -14.93 -46.34
N ILE A 7 29.18 -15.94 -46.05
CA ILE A 7 27.69 -15.84 -46.14
C ILE A 7 27.19 -15.25 -44.80
N ILE A 8 26.65 -14.04 -44.86
CA ILE A 8 25.95 -13.41 -43.72
C ILE A 8 24.49 -13.91 -43.73
N ILE A 9 24.15 -14.76 -42.78
CA ILE A 9 22.76 -15.17 -42.57
C ILE A 9 22.11 -14.10 -41.67
N ALA A 10 21.25 -13.26 -42.24
CA ALA A 10 20.42 -12.35 -41.51
C ALA A 10 19.22 -13.12 -40.89
N ALA A 11 19.23 -13.31 -39.59
CA ALA A 11 18.08 -13.86 -38.88
C ALA A 11 16.99 -12.77 -38.76
N VAL A 12 15.90 -12.93 -39.48
CA VAL A 12 14.71 -12.10 -39.34
C VAL A 12 13.95 -12.59 -38.11
N LEU A 13 14.03 -11.86 -36.99
CA LEU A 13 13.17 -12.05 -35.84
C LEU A 13 11.75 -11.57 -36.20
N ALA A 14 10.85 -12.49 -36.47
CA ALA A 14 9.44 -12.18 -36.58
C ALA A 14 8.91 -11.83 -35.18
N ALA A 15 8.74 -10.55 -34.90
CA ALA A 15 8.01 -10.09 -33.72
C ALA A 15 6.54 -10.46 -33.89
N GLY A 16 6.11 -11.57 -33.32
CA GLY A 16 4.70 -11.94 -33.24
C GLY A 16 3.96 -10.87 -32.43
N SER A 17 3.01 -10.19 -33.06
CA SER A 17 2.08 -9.28 -32.36
C SER A 17 1.25 -10.12 -31.38
N ALA A 18 1.54 -10.01 -30.09
CA ALA A 18 0.64 -10.53 -29.07
C ALA A 18 -0.68 -9.75 -29.17
N HIS A 19 -1.72 -10.35 -29.72
CA HIS A 19 -3.05 -9.79 -29.66
C HIS A 19 -3.49 -9.80 -28.19
N ALA A 20 -3.60 -8.64 -27.56
CA ALA A 20 -4.20 -8.52 -26.25
C ALA A 20 -5.69 -8.95 -26.38
N VAL A 21 -6.08 -9.94 -25.57
CA VAL A 21 -7.49 -10.33 -25.47
C VAL A 21 -8.22 -9.22 -24.73
N GLU A 22 -9.27 -8.68 -25.36
CA GLU A 22 -10.13 -7.69 -24.73
C GLU A 22 -11.09 -8.39 -23.74
N LEU A 23 -11.09 -7.94 -22.48
CA LEU A 23 -11.99 -8.47 -21.46
C LEU A 23 -13.37 -7.79 -21.56
N ASP A 24 -14.45 -8.57 -21.34
CA ASP A 24 -15.80 -8.01 -21.23
C ASP A 24 -15.88 -7.12 -19.96
N PRO A 25 -16.08 -5.80 -20.10
CA PRO A 25 -16.12 -4.88 -18.96
C PRO A 25 -17.31 -5.09 -18.03
N LYS A 26 -18.32 -5.87 -18.43
CA LYS A 26 -19.45 -6.30 -17.58
C LYS A 26 -19.05 -7.44 -16.66
N ALA A 27 -18.02 -8.21 -17.01
CA ALA A 27 -17.54 -9.35 -16.24
C ALA A 27 -16.30 -9.00 -15.42
N VAL A 28 -15.35 -8.23 -16.00
CA VAL A 28 -14.06 -7.94 -15.37
C VAL A 28 -13.66 -6.50 -15.61
N VAL A 29 -13.38 -5.79 -14.52
CA VAL A 29 -12.75 -4.44 -14.53
C VAL A 29 -11.41 -4.55 -13.85
N TYR A 30 -10.39 -3.97 -14.45
CA TYR A 30 -9.04 -3.93 -13.88
C TYR A 30 -8.43 -2.53 -13.95
N THR A 31 -7.48 -2.27 -13.06
CA THR A 31 -6.68 -1.04 -13.08
C THR A 31 -5.22 -1.43 -13.03
N LEU A 32 -4.46 -1.05 -14.05
CA LEU A 32 -3.02 -1.26 -14.08
C LEU A 32 -2.32 -0.33 -13.08
N PRO A 33 -1.15 -0.70 -12.55
CA PRO A 33 -0.45 0.09 -11.52
C PRO A 33 -0.23 1.56 -11.89
N GLU A 34 0.08 1.84 -13.15
CA GLU A 34 0.30 3.21 -13.68
C GLU A 34 -0.99 4.04 -13.75
N ASN A 35 -2.14 3.39 -13.72
CA ASN A 35 -3.47 4.04 -13.79
C ASN A 35 -4.11 4.27 -12.42
N ILE A 36 -3.46 3.81 -11.33
CA ILE A 36 -3.94 4.03 -9.96
C ILE A 36 -3.96 5.53 -9.65
N LYS A 37 -5.10 6.04 -9.22
CA LYS A 37 -5.29 7.46 -8.88
C LYS A 37 -4.92 7.71 -7.43
N TRP A 38 -3.67 8.06 -7.20
CA TRP A 38 -3.15 8.39 -5.88
C TRP A 38 -3.52 9.80 -5.47
N VAL A 39 -4.05 9.94 -4.27
CA VAL A 39 -4.21 11.22 -3.58
C VAL A 39 -3.06 11.36 -2.59
N VAL A 40 -2.14 12.29 -2.89
CA VAL A 40 -0.91 12.50 -2.11
C VAL A 40 -1.17 13.45 -0.96
N ASN A 41 -0.69 13.09 0.23
CA ASN A 41 -0.57 13.97 1.38
C ASN A 41 0.91 14.18 1.69
N GLU A 42 1.48 15.21 1.10
CA GLU A 42 2.91 15.53 1.24
C GLU A 42 3.32 15.77 2.69
N ARG A 43 2.45 16.43 3.47
CA ARG A 43 2.71 16.73 4.90
C ARG A 43 2.85 15.46 5.74
N ALA A 44 2.07 14.43 5.42
CA ALA A 44 2.12 13.15 6.12
C ALA A 44 3.14 12.18 5.48
N GLY A 45 3.68 12.50 4.30
CA GLY A 45 4.56 11.61 3.55
C GLY A 45 3.88 10.32 3.11
N ASN A 46 2.61 10.40 2.71
CA ASN A 46 1.87 9.24 2.24
C ASN A 46 0.94 9.57 1.07
N ALA A 47 0.40 8.54 0.44
CA ALA A 47 -0.63 8.66 -0.58
C ALA A 47 -1.66 7.55 -0.40
N GLN A 48 -2.90 7.79 -0.80
CA GLN A 48 -3.98 6.81 -0.77
C GLN A 48 -4.70 6.74 -2.11
N ALA A 49 -5.23 5.55 -2.42
CA ALA A 49 -6.11 5.32 -3.54
C ALA A 49 -7.28 4.42 -3.10
N VAL A 50 -8.51 4.88 -3.31
CA VAL A 50 -9.71 4.07 -3.05
C VAL A 50 -9.87 3.09 -4.21
N ILE A 51 -9.93 1.80 -3.88
CA ILE A 51 -10.09 0.71 -4.85
C ILE A 51 -11.54 0.24 -4.91
N ALA A 52 -12.20 0.17 -3.75
CA ALA A 52 -13.62 -0.18 -3.67
C ALA A 52 -14.25 0.42 -2.42
N GLY A 53 -15.56 0.64 -2.46
CA GLY A 53 -16.33 1.22 -1.36
C GLY A 53 -16.05 2.69 -1.13
N ASP A 54 -16.48 3.19 0.02
CA ASP A 54 -16.26 4.57 0.46
C ASP A 54 -15.75 4.55 1.90
N PRO A 55 -14.44 4.82 2.14
CA PRO A 55 -13.87 4.76 3.48
C PRO A 55 -14.42 5.83 4.44
N THR A 56 -15.21 6.78 3.96
CA THR A 56 -15.84 7.81 4.82
C THR A 56 -17.20 7.41 5.36
N LYS A 57 -17.78 6.29 4.88
CA LYS A 57 -19.13 5.81 5.21
C LYS A 57 -19.09 4.42 5.84
N PRO A 58 -20.15 4.00 6.55
CA PRO A 58 -20.31 2.61 6.96
C PRO A 58 -20.30 1.65 5.76
N GLY A 59 -19.72 0.46 5.95
CA GLY A 59 -19.63 -0.59 4.95
C GLY A 59 -18.19 -0.90 4.53
N LEU A 60 -18.04 -1.97 3.77
CA LEU A 60 -16.75 -2.45 3.30
C LEU A 60 -16.04 -1.41 2.45
N TYR A 61 -14.77 -1.18 2.73
CA TYR A 61 -13.88 -0.41 1.88
C TYR A 61 -12.57 -1.17 1.60
N VAL A 62 -11.97 -0.88 0.46
CA VAL A 62 -10.64 -1.35 0.07
C VAL A 62 -9.84 -0.14 -0.41
N VAL A 63 -8.69 0.10 0.22
CA VAL A 63 -7.78 1.19 -0.15
C VAL A 63 -6.36 0.69 -0.30
N LEU A 64 -5.61 1.31 -1.19
CA LEU A 64 -4.16 1.25 -1.20
C LEU A 64 -3.63 2.44 -0.42
N THR A 65 -2.65 2.19 0.44
CA THR A 65 -1.88 3.23 1.10
C THR A 65 -0.41 3.06 0.73
N LYS A 66 0.23 4.16 0.34
CA LYS A 66 1.67 4.22 0.12
C LYS A 66 2.28 5.12 1.18
N TRP A 67 3.22 4.62 1.96
CA TRP A 67 4.13 5.43 2.75
C TRP A 67 5.38 5.71 1.92
N LEU A 68 5.77 6.97 1.85
CA LEU A 68 6.97 7.39 1.13
C LEU A 68 8.22 7.18 1.99
N ALA A 69 9.33 6.88 1.35
CA ALA A 69 10.64 6.86 2.00
C ALA A 69 10.96 8.22 2.65
N GLY A 70 11.79 8.23 3.70
CA GLY A 70 12.21 9.46 4.37
C GLY A 70 11.79 9.58 5.83
N ASN A 71 11.58 8.45 6.51
CA ASN A 71 11.17 8.41 7.93
C ASN A 71 9.83 9.10 8.19
N HIS A 72 8.88 8.92 7.29
CA HIS A 72 7.52 9.41 7.45
C HIS A 72 6.71 8.44 8.30
N PHE A 73 6.19 8.93 9.42
CA PHE A 73 5.37 8.14 10.35
C PHE A 73 4.12 8.90 10.76
N SER A 74 3.00 8.18 10.88
CA SER A 74 1.84 8.66 11.61
C SER A 74 2.20 8.86 13.09
N ARG A 75 1.54 9.79 13.75
CA ARG A 75 1.58 9.88 15.22
C ARG A 75 0.68 8.80 15.82
N PRO A 76 0.87 8.43 17.12
CA PRO A 76 -0.02 7.50 17.80
C PRO A 76 -1.49 7.87 17.59
N HIS A 77 -2.26 6.93 17.08
CA HIS A 77 -3.66 7.10 16.74
C HIS A 77 -4.39 5.75 16.82
N PHE A 78 -5.71 5.79 16.68
CA PHE A 78 -6.54 4.59 16.59
C PHE A 78 -7.66 4.79 15.57
N HIS A 79 -8.25 3.68 15.16
CA HIS A 79 -9.42 3.64 14.27
C HIS A 79 -10.61 3.02 14.99
N PRO A 80 -11.86 3.31 14.58
CA PRO A 80 -13.03 2.76 15.25
C PRO A 80 -13.17 1.24 15.09
N ASN A 81 -12.80 0.72 13.92
CA ASN A 81 -13.00 -0.66 13.51
C ASN A 81 -11.68 -1.37 13.19
N ASP A 82 -11.71 -2.69 13.18
CA ASP A 82 -10.58 -3.52 12.76
C ASP A 82 -10.25 -3.28 11.28
N ARG A 83 -8.94 -3.37 10.95
CA ARG A 83 -8.46 -3.28 9.58
C ARG A 83 -7.51 -4.43 9.31
N PHE A 84 -7.70 -5.07 8.15
CA PHE A 84 -6.85 -6.14 7.65
C PHE A 84 -5.94 -5.59 6.58
N ILE A 85 -4.63 -5.76 6.77
CA ILE A 85 -3.61 -5.09 6.00
C ILE A 85 -2.65 -6.11 5.45
N THR A 86 -2.34 -5.99 4.15
CA THR A 86 -1.30 -6.77 3.49
C THR A 86 -0.23 -5.82 2.97
N VAL A 87 1.02 -6.07 3.30
CA VAL A 87 2.16 -5.34 2.71
C VAL A 87 2.40 -5.88 1.30
N ILE A 88 2.21 -5.04 0.28
CA ILE A 88 2.36 -5.41 -1.14
C ILE A 88 3.80 -5.20 -1.61
N LYS A 89 4.43 -4.10 -1.16
CA LYS A 89 5.78 -3.70 -1.60
C LYS A 89 6.51 -3.00 -0.47
N GLY A 90 7.84 -3.16 -0.44
CA GLY A 90 8.73 -2.50 0.50
C GLY A 90 8.61 -3.05 1.92
N THR A 91 9.12 -2.28 2.88
CA THR A 91 9.08 -2.60 4.31
C THR A 91 8.26 -1.55 5.05
N TRP A 92 7.15 -1.99 5.61
CA TRP A 92 6.30 -1.17 6.47
C TRP A 92 6.73 -1.30 7.93
N TRP A 93 6.86 -0.19 8.64
CA TRP A 93 7.31 -0.14 10.02
C TRP A 93 6.13 0.20 10.94
N VAL A 94 5.88 -0.65 11.94
CA VAL A 94 4.71 -0.54 12.82
C VAL A 94 5.14 -0.54 14.27
N GLY A 95 4.62 0.40 15.04
CA GLY A 95 4.71 0.46 16.49
C GLY A 95 3.33 0.43 17.14
N SER A 96 3.24 -0.05 18.37
CA SER A 96 2.00 -0.10 19.15
C SER A 96 2.11 0.72 20.44
N GLY A 97 0.96 1.21 20.91
CA GLY A 97 0.86 2.00 22.12
C GLY A 97 1.11 3.49 21.92
N ALA A 98 1.11 4.22 23.03
CA ALA A 98 1.13 5.67 23.05
C ALA A 98 2.54 6.29 22.97
N ASN A 99 3.57 5.49 23.27
CA ASN A 99 4.95 5.98 23.24
C ASN A 99 5.45 6.01 21.78
N PHE A 100 5.59 7.22 21.25
CA PHE A 100 6.05 7.43 19.87
C PHE A 100 7.58 7.38 19.78
N ASP A 101 8.12 6.24 19.38
CA ASP A 101 9.54 6.02 19.13
C ASP A 101 9.76 5.20 17.86
N PRO A 102 9.65 5.83 16.67
CA PRO A 102 9.84 5.13 15.40
C PRO A 102 11.23 4.50 15.22
N ALA A 103 12.24 5.05 15.88
CA ALA A 103 13.61 4.56 15.76
C ALA A 103 13.80 3.20 16.43
N ASN A 104 13.31 3.06 17.68
CA ASN A 104 13.63 1.91 18.53
C ASN A 104 12.43 1.00 18.85
N SER A 105 11.18 1.48 18.62
CA SER A 105 9.96 0.78 19.05
C SER A 105 9.03 0.45 17.86
N THR A 106 9.61 0.17 16.69
CA THR A 106 8.88 -0.30 15.51
C THR A 106 9.42 -1.63 15.00
N VAL A 107 8.53 -2.46 14.47
CA VAL A 107 8.84 -3.75 13.85
C VAL A 107 8.80 -3.60 12.34
N PRO A 108 9.83 -4.07 11.60
CA PRO A 108 9.80 -4.11 10.14
C PRO A 108 8.92 -5.24 9.64
N LEU A 109 8.00 -4.92 8.75
CA LEU A 109 7.08 -5.84 8.13
C LEU A 109 7.30 -5.81 6.62
N PRO A 110 8.02 -6.77 6.04
CA PRO A 110 8.32 -6.81 4.60
C PRO A 110 7.10 -7.18 3.77
N ALA A 111 7.21 -7.02 2.45
CA ALA A 111 6.19 -7.46 1.50
C ALA A 111 5.78 -8.93 1.75
N GLY A 112 4.47 -9.20 1.69
CA GLY A 112 3.86 -10.48 2.06
C GLY A 112 3.40 -10.57 3.52
N SER A 113 3.76 -9.62 4.38
CA SER A 113 3.27 -9.57 5.77
C SER A 113 1.76 -9.32 5.80
N ILE A 114 1.07 -10.01 6.71
CA ILE A 114 -0.37 -9.84 6.99
C ILE A 114 -0.51 -9.31 8.42
N VAL A 115 -1.26 -8.24 8.58
CA VAL A 115 -1.39 -7.49 9.82
C VAL A 115 -2.84 -7.17 10.12
N THR A 116 -3.24 -7.26 11.38
CA THR A 116 -4.53 -6.74 11.85
C THR A 116 -4.28 -5.55 12.78
N HIS A 117 -4.78 -4.39 12.40
CA HIS A 117 -4.93 -3.29 13.34
C HIS A 117 -6.31 -3.40 13.99
N TYR A 118 -6.31 -3.74 15.27
CA TYR A 118 -7.55 -3.82 16.03
C TYR A 118 -8.15 -2.44 16.26
N GLY A 119 -9.45 -2.34 16.07
CA GLY A 119 -10.20 -1.13 16.36
C GLY A 119 -9.99 -0.64 17.79
N LYS A 120 -9.93 0.68 17.96
CA LYS A 120 -9.76 1.36 19.25
C LYS A 120 -8.42 1.07 19.95
N GLN A 121 -7.47 0.42 19.29
CA GLN A 121 -6.12 0.17 19.81
C GLN A 121 -5.13 1.15 19.20
N VAL A 122 -4.29 1.76 20.07
CA VAL A 122 -3.31 2.77 19.66
C VAL A 122 -2.13 2.13 18.95
N HIS A 123 -1.80 2.67 17.80
CA HIS A 123 -0.64 2.30 17.00
C HIS A 123 -0.10 3.52 16.27
N TYR A 124 1.07 3.36 15.66
CA TYR A 124 1.68 4.29 14.71
C TYR A 124 2.48 3.49 13.68
N ASP A 125 2.62 4.03 12.49
CA ASP A 125 3.21 3.30 11.38
C ASP A 125 3.77 4.24 10.33
N GLY A 126 4.63 3.70 9.46
CA GLY A 126 5.26 4.50 8.42
C GLY A 126 6.30 3.74 7.60
N ALA A 127 7.17 4.49 6.94
CA ALA A 127 8.29 3.96 6.17
C ALA A 127 9.59 4.69 6.53
N LYS A 128 10.72 3.98 6.48
CA LYS A 128 12.06 4.53 6.71
C LYS A 128 12.77 4.81 5.39
N ASP A 129 13.52 3.87 4.89
CA ASP A 129 14.48 4.08 3.80
C ASP A 129 13.90 3.81 2.41
N GLU A 130 12.76 3.12 2.33
CA GLU A 130 12.07 2.79 1.09
C GLU A 130 10.56 3.01 1.18
N ASP A 131 9.90 3.18 0.03
CA ASP A 131 8.44 3.25 -0.04
C ASP A 131 7.82 1.93 0.37
N ALA A 132 6.76 1.97 1.18
CA ALA A 132 5.93 0.82 1.50
C ALA A 132 4.53 0.97 0.90
N VAL A 133 4.02 -0.06 0.23
CA VAL A 133 2.67 -0.10 -0.33
C VAL A 133 1.84 -1.17 0.37
N LEU A 134 0.68 -0.77 0.84
CA LEU A 134 -0.24 -1.57 1.64
C LEU A 134 -1.59 -1.71 0.93
N LEU A 135 -2.19 -2.89 0.99
CA LEU A 135 -3.62 -3.08 0.76
C LEU A 135 -4.31 -3.12 2.11
N ILE A 136 -5.31 -2.27 2.31
CA ILE A 136 -6.10 -2.20 3.54
C ILE A 136 -7.56 -2.50 3.22
N VAL A 137 -8.12 -3.45 3.95
CA VAL A 137 -9.53 -3.82 3.91
C VAL A 137 -10.12 -3.57 5.29
N GLY A 138 -11.28 -2.93 5.35
CA GLY A 138 -11.95 -2.65 6.61
C GLY A 138 -13.42 -2.34 6.45
N ASP A 139 -14.09 -2.17 7.59
CA ASP A 139 -15.44 -1.65 7.64
C ASP A 139 -15.40 -0.17 8.05
N GLY A 140 -16.04 0.67 7.29
CA GLY A 140 -16.00 2.13 7.49
C GLY A 140 -16.96 2.61 8.60
N PRO A 141 -16.82 3.86 9.01
CA PRO A 141 -15.88 4.86 8.50
C PRO A 141 -14.43 4.61 8.95
N ALA A 142 -13.48 4.85 8.05
CA ALA A 142 -12.04 4.66 8.30
C ALA A 142 -11.39 5.91 8.94
N THR A 143 -12.06 6.51 9.89
CA THR A 143 -11.55 7.70 10.59
C THR A 143 -10.31 7.35 11.41
N SER A 144 -9.36 8.29 11.47
CA SER A 144 -8.18 8.21 12.33
C SER A 144 -8.31 9.24 13.44
N THR A 145 -8.25 8.78 14.69
CA THR A 145 -8.33 9.65 15.87
C THR A 145 -6.95 9.72 16.52
N PRO A 146 -6.32 10.91 16.57
CA PRO A 146 -5.05 11.06 17.27
C PRO A 146 -5.17 10.69 18.75
N PHE A 147 -4.20 9.94 19.27
CA PHE A 147 -4.12 9.68 20.69
C PHE A 147 -3.44 10.84 21.41
N VAL A 148 -4.06 11.29 22.50
CA VAL A 148 -3.52 12.32 23.39
C VAL A 148 -3.30 11.71 24.77
N ALA A 149 -2.19 12.03 25.43
CA ALA A 149 -1.89 11.52 26.78
C ALA A 149 -3.01 11.88 27.76
N GLY A 150 -3.47 10.88 28.53
CA GLY A 150 -4.62 11.00 29.44
C GLY A 150 -5.97 10.72 28.78
N MET A 151 -6.06 10.46 27.48
CA MET A 151 -7.28 10.06 26.81
C MET A 151 -7.69 8.65 27.24
N GLU A 152 -8.95 8.51 27.66
CA GLU A 152 -9.57 7.18 27.79
C GLU A 152 -9.89 6.63 26.40
N LEU A 153 -9.41 5.41 26.13
CA LEU A 153 -9.76 4.73 24.89
C LEU A 153 -11.22 4.25 24.93
N PRO A 154 -11.93 4.30 23.79
CA PRO A 154 -13.26 3.71 23.73
C PRO A 154 -13.19 2.23 24.07
N LYS A 155 -14.12 1.74 24.92
CA LYS A 155 -14.22 0.31 25.22
C LYS A 155 -14.49 -0.50 23.94
N LYS A 156 -13.91 -1.69 23.88
CA LYS A 156 -14.22 -2.66 22.83
C LYS A 156 -15.66 -3.10 22.91
#